data_9401714c5d52be90b000056b462d8879
#
_entry.id   9401714c5d52be90b000056b462d8879
#
_cell.length_a   1.000
_cell.length_b   1.000
_cell.length_c   1.000
_cell.angle_alpha   90.00
_cell.angle_beta   90.00
_cell.angle_gamma   90.00
#
_symmetry.space_group_name_H-M   'P 1'
#
loop_
_entity.id
_entity.type
_entity.pdbx_description
1 polymer ?
#
loop_
_entity_poly.entity_id
_entity_poly.type
_entity_poly.pdbx_seq_one_letter_code
_entity_poly.pdbx_strand_id
1 'polypeptide(L)'
;QPRGDERVPCFVHKHDGVNDIIEQAHAADTLVLGAPVNLGSANALTQRFAERCIGAYYYPWGARYPVLRSKEKPRKAILVSSSAAPAFMNTASFGSGAMQTLRTMADLLGAEVVDVVKVGLVSEPDFEVPDRSRRKAREAANKLAA
;
A
#
# COMPACT_ATOMS: atom_id res chain seq x y z
N GLN A 1 -14.90 -18.90 -7.73
CA GLN A 1 -14.92 -17.42 -7.82
C GLN A 1 -15.32 -17.02 -9.23
N PRO A 2 -16.19 -15.99 -9.41
CA PRO A 2 -16.57 -15.54 -10.75
C PRO A 2 -15.32 -15.10 -11.53
N ARG A 3 -15.25 -15.51 -12.79
CA ARG A 3 -14.25 -15.07 -13.75
C ARG A 3 -14.71 -13.71 -14.27
N GLY A 4 -13.91 -12.70 -14.17
CA GLY A 4 -14.19 -11.36 -14.69
C GLY A 4 -13.09 -10.40 -14.29
N ASP A 5 -12.99 -9.30 -15.00
CA ASP A 5 -11.98 -8.27 -14.73
C ASP A 5 -12.37 -7.36 -13.57
N GLU A 6 -13.64 -7.42 -13.14
CA GLU A 6 -14.14 -6.63 -12.03
C GLU A 6 -13.73 -7.22 -10.67
N ARG A 7 -13.35 -6.33 -9.76
CA ARG A 7 -13.09 -6.68 -8.37
C ARG A 7 -14.35 -7.23 -7.71
N VAL A 8 -14.18 -8.31 -6.95
CA VAL A 8 -15.26 -8.86 -6.13
C VAL A 8 -15.17 -8.28 -4.71
N PRO A 9 -16.18 -7.51 -4.26
CA PRO A 9 -16.20 -6.97 -2.90
C PRO A 9 -16.28 -8.11 -1.87
N CYS A 10 -15.80 -7.84 -0.65
CA CYS A 10 -15.91 -8.80 0.43
C CYS A 10 -17.36 -8.91 0.90
N PHE A 11 -17.97 -10.06 0.67
CA PHE A 11 -19.37 -10.31 1.06
C PHE A 11 -19.54 -10.70 2.54
N VAL A 12 -18.48 -11.13 3.21
CA VAL A 12 -18.51 -11.53 4.64
C VAL A 12 -18.60 -10.31 5.56
N HIS A 13 -17.87 -9.25 5.24
CA HIS A 13 -17.78 -8.02 6.03
C HIS A 13 -18.26 -6.79 5.24
N LYS A 14 -19.43 -6.89 4.64
CA LYS A 14 -19.97 -5.85 3.75
C LYS A 14 -20.47 -4.58 4.47
N HIS A 15 -20.61 -4.62 5.79
CA HIS A 15 -21.18 -3.51 6.59
C HIS A 15 -20.14 -2.76 7.46
N ASP A 16 -18.84 -2.98 7.29
CA ASP A 16 -17.81 -2.35 8.09
C ASP A 16 -17.18 -1.10 7.42
N GLY A 17 -17.72 -0.64 6.30
CA GLY A 17 -17.27 0.54 5.56
C GLY A 17 -15.96 0.35 4.79
N VAL A 18 -15.29 -0.79 4.90
CA VAL A 18 -13.99 -1.00 4.21
C VAL A 18 -14.17 -1.11 2.70
N ASN A 19 -15.28 -1.68 2.23
CA ASN A 19 -15.57 -1.73 0.81
C ASN A 19 -15.70 -0.31 0.21
N ASP A 20 -16.35 0.62 0.94
CA ASP A 20 -16.51 2.01 0.51
C ASP A 20 -15.15 2.73 0.40
N ILE A 21 -14.23 2.47 1.35
CA ILE A 21 -12.86 2.99 1.29
C ILE A 21 -12.12 2.45 0.06
N ILE A 22 -12.28 1.16 -0.24
CA ILE A 22 -11.65 0.54 -1.41
C ILE A 22 -12.24 1.13 -2.70
N GLU A 23 -13.54 1.38 -2.76
CA GLU A 23 -14.20 2.02 -3.89
C GLU A 23 -13.71 3.46 -4.09
N GLN A 24 -13.59 4.24 -3.00
CA GLN A 24 -12.99 5.57 -3.05
C GLN A 24 -11.55 5.54 -3.55
N ALA A 25 -10.74 4.57 -3.11
CA ALA A 25 -9.39 4.38 -3.62
C ALA A 25 -9.36 4.04 -5.11
N HIS A 26 -10.36 3.29 -5.60
CA HIS A 26 -10.51 3.00 -7.02
C HIS A 26 -11.02 4.20 -7.83
N ALA A 27 -11.73 5.14 -7.24
CA ALA A 27 -12.19 6.37 -7.87
C ALA A 27 -11.14 7.49 -7.88
N ALA A 28 -10.10 7.38 -7.07
CA ALA A 28 -9.05 8.38 -6.97
C ALA A 28 -8.04 8.28 -8.13
N ASP A 29 -7.51 9.40 -8.60
CA ASP A 29 -6.43 9.45 -9.60
C ASP A 29 -5.06 9.10 -9.00
N THR A 30 -4.88 9.44 -7.73
CA THR A 30 -3.62 9.25 -7.01
C THR A 30 -3.85 8.70 -5.61
N LEU A 31 -2.89 7.88 -5.13
CA LEU A 31 -2.93 7.26 -3.81
C LEU A 31 -1.67 7.58 -3.01
N VAL A 32 -1.84 7.84 -1.72
CA VAL A 32 -0.74 7.83 -0.75
C VAL A 32 -0.98 6.69 0.23
N LEU A 33 -0.18 5.65 0.15
CA LEU A 33 -0.29 4.46 0.99
C LEU A 33 0.80 4.49 2.05
N GLY A 34 0.41 4.54 3.32
CA GLY A 34 1.34 4.68 4.44
C GLY A 34 1.15 3.61 5.52
N ALA A 35 2.27 3.13 6.07
CA ALA A 35 2.26 2.24 7.23
C ALA A 35 3.53 2.40 8.08
N PRO A 36 3.42 2.30 9.42
CA PRO A 36 4.58 2.13 10.28
C PRO A 36 5.17 0.73 10.11
N VAL A 37 6.48 0.63 10.35
CA VAL A 37 7.17 -0.66 10.44
C VAL A 37 7.10 -1.18 11.87
N ASN A 38 6.34 -2.24 12.10
CA ASN A 38 6.20 -2.94 13.37
C ASN A 38 6.76 -4.36 13.23
N LEU A 39 7.80 -4.70 13.98
CA LEU A 39 8.47 -6.01 13.92
C LEU A 39 8.82 -6.44 12.49
N GLY A 40 9.29 -5.49 11.67
CA GLY A 40 9.68 -5.76 10.27
C GLY A 40 8.52 -5.80 9.26
N SER A 41 7.27 -5.71 9.71
CA SER A 41 6.07 -5.78 8.88
C SER A 41 5.21 -4.50 9.01
N ALA A 42 4.18 -4.36 8.19
CA ALA A 42 3.14 -3.36 8.40
C ALA A 42 2.32 -3.72 9.65
N ASN A 43 1.70 -2.73 10.28
CA ASN A 43 0.83 -2.97 11.43
C ASN A 43 -0.41 -3.79 11.05
N ALA A 44 -1.07 -4.37 12.07
CA ALA A 44 -2.22 -5.26 11.89
C ALA A 44 -3.38 -4.60 11.12
N LEU A 45 -3.61 -3.29 11.31
CA LEU A 45 -4.67 -2.57 10.59
C LEU A 45 -4.39 -2.51 9.09
N THR A 46 -3.15 -2.19 8.71
CA THR A 46 -2.71 -2.18 7.31
C THR A 46 -2.79 -3.58 6.69
N GLN A 47 -2.39 -4.62 7.42
CA GLN A 47 -2.50 -6.00 6.96
C GLN A 47 -3.96 -6.40 6.72
N ARG A 48 -4.85 -6.11 7.66
CA ARG A 48 -6.29 -6.35 7.50
C ARG A 48 -6.89 -5.62 6.31
N PHE A 49 -6.48 -4.38 6.07
CA PHE A 49 -6.94 -3.64 4.89
C PHE A 49 -6.42 -4.29 3.59
N ALA A 50 -5.15 -4.70 3.54
CA ALA A 50 -4.59 -5.41 2.40
C ALA A 50 -5.33 -6.72 2.12
N GLU A 51 -5.67 -7.49 3.16
CA GLU A 51 -6.48 -8.71 3.03
C GLU A 51 -7.88 -8.43 2.47
N ARG A 52 -8.48 -7.29 2.81
CA ARG A 52 -9.78 -6.89 2.25
C ARG A 52 -9.71 -6.52 0.77
N CYS A 53 -8.54 -6.11 0.27
CA CYS A 53 -8.32 -5.84 -1.15
C CYS A 53 -8.15 -7.12 -2.00
N ILE A 54 -8.13 -8.32 -1.37
CA ILE A 54 -7.90 -9.61 -2.06
C ILE A 54 -8.89 -9.90 -3.19
N GLY A 55 -10.06 -9.25 -3.19
CA GLY A 55 -11.05 -9.36 -4.26
C GLY A 55 -10.54 -8.93 -5.65
N ALA A 56 -9.40 -8.22 -5.72
CA ALA A 56 -8.69 -7.92 -6.96
C ALA A 56 -7.97 -9.14 -7.57
N TYR A 57 -7.79 -10.22 -6.81
CA TYR A 57 -7.27 -11.50 -7.30
C TYR A 57 -8.38 -12.51 -7.60
N TYR A 58 -8.07 -13.46 -8.46
CA TYR A 58 -8.82 -14.71 -8.59
C TYR A 58 -7.83 -15.88 -8.70
N TYR A 59 -8.30 -17.08 -8.40
CA TYR A 59 -7.48 -18.31 -8.48
C TYR A 59 -8.02 -19.16 -9.62
N PRO A 60 -7.36 -19.17 -10.79
CA PRO A 60 -7.76 -20.04 -11.89
C PRO A 60 -7.60 -21.50 -11.50
N TRP A 61 -8.52 -22.38 -11.92
CA TRP A 61 -8.37 -23.82 -11.72
C TRP A 61 -7.07 -24.33 -12.37
N GLY A 62 -6.28 -25.08 -11.58
CA GLY A 62 -4.99 -25.61 -12.01
C GLY A 62 -3.84 -24.61 -11.99
N ALA A 63 -4.06 -23.35 -11.68
CA ALA A 63 -2.99 -22.39 -11.51
C ALA A 63 -2.24 -22.61 -10.18
N ARG A 64 -0.93 -22.37 -10.20
CA ARG A 64 -0.08 -22.48 -9.01
C ARG A 64 -0.20 -21.23 -8.10
N TYR A 65 -0.57 -20.08 -8.68
CA TYR A 65 -0.65 -18.79 -8.00
C TYR A 65 -1.91 -18.03 -8.37
N PRO A 66 -2.42 -17.14 -7.48
CA PRO A 66 -3.50 -16.23 -7.81
C PRO A 66 -3.05 -15.24 -8.89
N VAL A 67 -4.00 -14.76 -9.67
CA VAL A 67 -3.77 -13.83 -10.77
C VAL A 67 -4.60 -12.56 -10.51
N LEU A 68 -4.03 -11.39 -10.76
CA LEU A 68 -4.77 -10.14 -10.75
C LEU A 68 -5.85 -10.16 -11.83
N ARG A 69 -7.05 -9.68 -11.50
CA ARG A 69 -8.17 -9.55 -12.43
C ARG A 69 -7.89 -8.53 -13.52
N SER A 70 -7.27 -7.41 -13.16
CA SER A 70 -6.77 -6.42 -14.10
C SER A 70 -5.30 -6.14 -13.88
N LYS A 71 -4.56 -5.99 -14.96
CA LYS A 71 -3.15 -5.55 -14.96
C LYS A 71 -3.01 -4.05 -15.19
N GLU A 72 -4.11 -3.38 -15.47
CA GLU A 72 -4.12 -1.93 -15.67
C GLU A 72 -3.82 -1.19 -14.38
N LYS A 73 -2.99 -0.17 -14.48
CA LYS A 73 -2.60 0.71 -13.38
C LYS A 73 -2.88 2.16 -13.74
N PRO A 74 -4.17 2.54 -13.85
CA PRO A 74 -4.54 3.89 -14.25
C PRO A 74 -4.21 4.96 -13.20
N ARG A 75 -3.82 4.54 -11.98
CA ARG A 75 -3.53 5.42 -10.85
C ARG A 75 -2.05 5.47 -10.58
N LYS A 76 -1.59 6.56 -9.96
CA LYS A 76 -0.24 6.68 -9.41
C LYS A 76 -0.29 6.53 -7.89
N ALA A 77 0.76 5.95 -7.30
CA ALA A 77 0.87 5.81 -5.85
C ALA A 77 2.23 6.25 -5.32
N ILE A 78 2.22 6.89 -4.15
CA ILE A 78 3.41 7.07 -3.30
C ILE A 78 3.27 6.14 -2.11
N LEU A 79 4.36 5.46 -1.77
CA LEU A 79 4.43 4.64 -0.56
C LEU A 79 5.18 5.40 0.52
N VAL A 80 4.63 5.41 1.73
CA VAL A 80 5.24 6.06 2.90
C VAL A 80 5.44 5.03 4.00
N SER A 81 6.64 4.95 4.57
CA SER A 81 6.87 4.14 5.76
C SER A 81 7.64 4.90 6.82
N SER A 82 7.30 4.65 8.08
CA SER A 82 8.02 5.19 9.25
C SER A 82 8.52 4.06 10.15
N SER A 83 9.64 4.28 10.84
CA SER A 83 10.18 3.32 11.79
C SER A 83 11.02 3.99 12.88
N ALA A 84 11.13 3.35 14.05
CA ALA A 84 12.10 3.74 15.07
C ALA A 84 13.54 3.47 14.64
N ALA A 85 13.78 2.48 13.76
CA ALA A 85 15.09 2.20 13.19
C ALA A 85 15.46 3.23 12.09
N PRO A 86 16.77 3.41 11.79
CA PRO A 86 17.21 4.23 10.67
C PRO A 86 16.55 3.82 9.34
N ALA A 87 16.22 4.80 8.49
CA ALA A 87 15.47 4.58 7.25
C ALA A 87 16.12 3.58 6.27
N PHE A 88 17.46 3.46 6.27
CA PHE A 88 18.16 2.49 5.42
C PHE A 88 17.93 1.04 5.86
N MET A 89 17.72 0.79 7.15
CA MET A 89 17.42 -0.56 7.66
C MET A 89 16.05 -1.08 7.20
N ASN A 90 15.16 -0.19 6.80
CA ASN A 90 13.85 -0.55 6.23
C ASN A 90 13.94 -1.13 4.81
N THR A 91 15.14 -1.30 4.25
CA THR A 91 15.34 -1.80 2.90
C THR A 91 15.85 -3.24 2.85
N ALA A 92 16.65 -3.68 3.83
CA ALA A 92 17.45 -4.90 3.68
C ALA A 92 16.96 -6.13 4.46
N SER A 93 16.36 -5.97 5.65
CA SER A 93 15.99 -7.13 6.48
C SER A 93 14.80 -6.87 7.40
N PHE A 94 14.75 -5.74 8.08
CA PHE A 94 13.79 -5.49 9.16
C PHE A 94 12.53 -4.70 8.74
N GLY A 95 12.51 -4.07 7.58
CA GLY A 95 11.39 -3.23 7.14
C GLY A 95 10.81 -3.65 5.77
N SER A 96 11.35 -4.70 5.18
CA SER A 96 10.92 -5.16 3.85
C SER A 96 9.46 -5.61 3.84
N GLY A 97 8.97 -6.21 4.92
CA GLY A 97 7.59 -6.69 5.02
C GLY A 97 6.55 -5.57 4.94
N ALA A 98 6.77 -4.44 5.63
CA ALA A 98 5.86 -3.30 5.53
C ALA A 98 5.83 -2.72 4.11
N MET A 99 6.99 -2.56 3.49
CA MET A 99 7.08 -2.06 2.12
C MET A 99 6.49 -3.03 1.10
N GLN A 100 6.66 -4.33 1.30
CA GLN A 100 6.06 -5.35 0.47
C GLN A 100 4.53 -5.32 0.57
N THR A 101 3.97 -5.19 1.78
CA THR A 101 2.53 -5.03 1.99
C THR A 101 2.00 -3.80 1.23
N LEU A 102 2.68 -2.64 1.36
CA LEU A 102 2.28 -1.42 0.67
C LEU A 102 2.35 -1.56 -0.86
N ARG A 103 3.37 -2.23 -1.40
CA ARG A 103 3.45 -2.53 -2.85
C ARG A 103 2.33 -3.44 -3.31
N THR A 104 2.05 -4.51 -2.56
CA THR A 104 0.94 -5.40 -2.84
C THR A 104 -0.39 -4.64 -2.80
N MET A 105 -0.59 -3.74 -1.82
CA MET A 105 -1.79 -2.89 -1.79
C MET A 105 -1.90 -1.99 -3.03
N ALA A 106 -0.80 -1.37 -3.47
CA ALA A 106 -0.80 -0.57 -4.69
C ALA A 106 -1.20 -1.41 -5.91
N ASP A 107 -0.66 -2.62 -6.05
CA ASP A 107 -1.04 -3.55 -7.12
C ASP A 107 -2.52 -3.94 -7.06
N LEU A 108 -3.03 -4.26 -5.86
CA LEU A 108 -4.43 -4.63 -5.65
C LEU A 108 -5.41 -3.48 -5.93
N LEU A 109 -4.96 -2.24 -5.72
CA LEU A 109 -5.72 -1.03 -6.00
C LEU A 109 -5.50 -0.50 -7.42
N GLY A 110 -4.74 -1.20 -8.27
CA GLY A 110 -4.46 -0.81 -9.64
C GLY A 110 -3.65 0.48 -9.74
N ALA A 111 -2.62 0.64 -8.89
CA ALA A 111 -1.80 1.83 -8.85
C ALA A 111 -0.33 1.52 -9.18
N GLU A 112 0.28 2.37 -10.01
CA GLU A 112 1.72 2.36 -10.27
C GLU A 112 2.47 3.10 -9.16
N VAL A 113 3.46 2.48 -8.55
CA VAL A 113 4.28 3.12 -7.52
C VAL A 113 5.32 4.02 -8.18
N VAL A 114 5.11 5.33 -8.08
CA VAL A 114 5.98 6.35 -8.69
C VAL A 114 7.09 6.81 -7.77
N ASP A 115 6.91 6.69 -6.45
CA ASP A 115 7.98 7.00 -5.48
C ASP A 115 7.74 6.37 -4.11
N VAL A 116 8.79 6.38 -3.27
CA VAL A 116 8.78 5.84 -1.92
C VAL A 116 9.44 6.85 -0.96
N VAL A 117 8.74 7.18 0.11
CA VAL A 117 9.24 8.03 1.19
C VAL A 117 9.41 7.18 2.45
N LYS A 118 10.62 7.19 3.01
CA LYS A 118 10.95 6.46 4.25
C LYS A 118 11.42 7.45 5.31
N VAL A 119 10.79 7.37 6.49
CA VAL A 119 11.15 8.18 7.65
C VAL A 119 11.65 7.22 8.74
N GLY A 120 12.91 7.35 9.11
CA GLY A 120 13.52 6.57 10.19
C GLY A 120 13.70 7.40 11.46
N LEU A 121 14.10 6.73 12.54
CA LEU A 121 14.38 7.32 13.86
C LEU A 121 13.17 8.01 14.51
N VAL A 122 11.97 7.53 14.20
CA VAL A 122 10.72 8.01 14.81
C VAL A 122 10.58 7.31 16.16
N SER A 123 11.17 7.89 17.21
CA SER A 123 11.23 7.30 18.54
C SER A 123 10.63 8.15 19.65
N GLU A 124 10.45 9.45 19.40
CA GLU A 124 9.97 10.40 20.40
C GLU A 124 8.59 10.96 20.02
N PRO A 125 7.74 11.28 21.01
CA PRO A 125 6.39 11.84 20.75
C PRO A 125 6.41 13.17 19.99
N ASP A 126 7.46 13.98 20.18
CA ASP A 126 7.69 15.29 19.57
C ASP A 126 8.65 15.20 18.36
N PHE A 127 8.77 14.03 17.76
CA PHE A 127 9.64 13.81 16.59
C PHE A 127 9.32 14.80 15.47
N GLU A 128 10.33 15.57 15.10
CA GLU A 128 10.26 16.43 13.91
C GLU A 128 10.74 15.67 12.67
N VAL A 129 9.93 15.72 11.62
CA VAL A 129 10.32 15.11 10.33
C VAL A 129 11.54 15.84 9.76
N PRO A 130 12.67 15.15 9.51
CA PRO A 130 13.87 15.77 8.98
C PRO A 130 13.62 16.47 7.64
N ASP A 131 14.30 17.58 7.38
CA ASP A 131 14.16 18.34 6.13
C ASP A 131 14.44 17.52 4.87
N ARG A 132 15.36 16.55 4.95
CA ARG A 132 15.61 15.59 3.87
C ARG A 132 14.35 14.80 3.53
N SER A 133 13.62 14.33 4.55
CA SER A 133 12.38 13.56 4.34
C SER A 133 11.26 14.45 3.83
N ARG A 134 11.15 15.68 4.33
CA ARG A 134 10.19 16.69 3.84
C ARG A 134 10.45 17.03 2.36
N ARG A 135 11.72 17.23 1.98
CA ARG A 135 12.11 17.48 0.59
C ARG A 135 11.74 16.27 -0.29
N LYS A 136 12.09 15.06 0.15
CA LYS A 136 11.75 13.81 -0.57
C LYS A 136 10.23 13.65 -0.77
N ALA A 137 9.45 14.00 0.25
CA ALA A 137 7.98 13.97 0.14
C ALA A 137 7.45 14.97 -0.89
N ARG A 138 8.01 16.19 -0.96
CA ARG A 138 7.65 17.17 -1.99
C ARG A 138 8.03 16.71 -3.40
N GLU A 139 9.23 16.14 -3.57
CA GLU A 139 9.67 15.57 -4.85
C GLU A 139 8.74 14.44 -5.30
N ALA A 140 8.34 13.57 -4.37
CA ALA A 140 7.39 12.50 -4.64
C ALA A 140 6.01 13.05 -5.03
N ALA A 141 5.49 14.08 -4.31
CA ALA A 141 4.23 14.72 -4.64
C ALA A 141 4.22 15.33 -6.05
N ASN A 142 5.33 15.94 -6.48
CA ASN A 142 5.46 16.47 -7.84
C ASN A 142 5.34 15.38 -8.92
N LYS A 143 5.76 14.14 -8.63
CA LYS A 143 5.60 13.00 -9.54
C LYS A 143 4.16 12.51 -9.67
N LEU A 144 3.31 12.76 -8.67
CA LEU A 144 1.88 12.49 -8.79
C LEU A 144 1.19 13.47 -9.73
N ALA A 145 1.64 14.74 -9.73
CA ALA A 145 1.05 15.80 -10.52
C ALA A 145 1.51 15.79 -11.99
N ALA A 146 2.63 15.14 -12.30
CA ALA A 146 3.17 14.99 -13.65
C ALA A 146 2.51 13.81 -14.39
#